data_ec1d001bbd7028c4db8e7d243c8bdb72
#
_entry.id   ec1d001bbd7028c4db8e7d243c8bdb72
#
_cell.length_a   1.000
_cell.length_b   1.000
_cell.length_c   1.000
_cell.angle_alpha   90.00
_cell.angle_beta   90.00
_cell.angle_gamma   90.00
#
_symmetry.space_group_name_H-M   'P 1'
#
loop_
_entity.id
_entity.type
_entity.pdbx_description
1 polymer ?
#
loop_
_entity_poly.entity_id
_entity_poly.type
_entity_poly.pdbx_seq_one_letter_code
_entity_poly.pdbx_strand_id
1 'polypeptide(L)'
;MINKDKILKIENLDIGYQKSKKDSHILFQNLNISARSGELIALIGKNGIGKSTLLRNIAGLQNPINGKILFFDKDLKKYSRNEFARMVSFVSTEIINVSNLSVSDLVALGRFPHTNWFGKLKSNDIFHAEKALEMVGMNSFSQKNVNEISDGERQRVMIARTLAQDTRIIVLDEPTAFLDLPNKYEIVHLLNQLSKKENKTIIFSTHDLNIAIQEADKIWLMLDNEIIEGAPEDLILSETLNKIFEKSNLSFDKIKGDFRMKR
;
A
#
# COMPACT_ATOMS: atom_id res chain seq x y z
N MET A 1 15.55 -0.69 25.04
CA MET A 1 14.47 -0.95 24.05
C MET A 1 14.60 0.12 22.98
N ILE A 2 15.04 -0.24 21.78
CA ILE A 2 15.15 0.70 20.65
C ILE A 2 13.71 1.06 20.29
N ASN A 3 13.35 2.30 20.53
CA ASN A 3 12.10 2.87 20.05
C ASN A 3 12.16 2.76 18.51
N LYS A 4 11.51 1.76 17.93
CA LYS A 4 11.38 1.69 16.47
C LYS A 4 10.59 2.91 16.08
N ASP A 5 11.28 3.93 15.57
CA ASP A 5 10.72 5.24 15.28
C ASP A 5 9.49 5.11 14.40
N LYS A 6 8.39 5.75 14.82
CA LYS A 6 7.19 5.84 14.01
C LYS A 6 7.53 6.60 12.74
N ILE A 7 7.49 5.91 11.61
CA ILE A 7 7.79 6.50 10.30
C ILE A 7 6.61 7.30 9.75
N LEU A 8 5.39 6.90 10.12
CA LEU A 8 4.13 7.53 9.73
C LEU A 8 3.24 7.67 10.96
N LYS A 9 2.63 8.84 11.14
CA LYS A 9 1.62 9.11 12.15
C LYS A 9 0.48 9.91 11.53
N ILE A 10 -0.72 9.46 11.75
CA ILE A 10 -1.95 10.13 11.32
C ILE A 10 -2.66 10.62 12.57
N GLU A 11 -3.01 11.92 12.61
CA GLU A 11 -3.61 12.58 13.76
C GLU A 11 -4.90 13.32 13.36
N ASN A 12 -6.01 12.91 13.96
CA ASN A 12 -7.34 13.52 13.81
C ASN A 12 -7.68 13.77 12.33
N LEU A 13 -7.38 12.79 11.45
CA LEU A 13 -7.54 12.95 10.01
C LEU A 13 -8.97 12.71 9.59
N ASP A 14 -9.54 13.68 8.86
CA ASP A 14 -10.81 13.56 8.17
C ASP A 14 -10.54 13.36 6.67
N ILE A 15 -11.04 12.27 6.12
CA ILE A 15 -10.90 11.93 4.71
C ILE A 15 -12.23 11.98 3.98
N GLY A 16 -12.18 12.31 2.69
CA GLY A 16 -13.37 12.41 1.84
C GLY A 16 -13.11 13.23 0.58
N TYR A 17 -14.18 13.73 0.00
CA TYR A 17 -14.14 14.52 -1.23
C TYR A 17 -14.60 15.95 -0.96
N GLN A 18 -13.84 16.92 -1.43
CA GLN A 18 -14.16 18.33 -1.29
C GLN A 18 -14.38 18.94 -2.68
N LYS A 19 -15.64 19.27 -3.00
CA LYS A 19 -16.00 20.00 -4.24
C LYS A 19 -15.82 21.50 -4.10
N SER A 20 -16.07 22.05 -2.90
CA SER A 20 -15.82 23.43 -2.54
C SER A 20 -15.59 23.56 -1.03
N LYS A 21 -15.19 24.75 -0.51
CA LYS A 21 -15.03 24.98 0.93
C LYS A 21 -16.30 24.71 1.75
N LYS A 22 -17.48 24.73 1.13
CA LYS A 22 -18.78 24.52 1.79
C LYS A 22 -19.43 23.18 1.43
N ASP A 23 -18.91 22.45 0.46
CA ASP A 23 -19.45 21.17 -0.04
C ASP A 23 -18.38 20.10 0.08
N SER A 24 -18.35 19.45 1.23
CA SER A 24 -17.46 18.33 1.53
C SER A 24 -18.27 17.08 1.86
N HIS A 25 -17.95 15.98 1.20
CA HIS A 25 -18.47 14.66 1.54
C HIS A 25 -17.42 13.91 2.36
N ILE A 26 -17.62 13.84 3.65
CA ILE A 26 -16.71 13.17 4.57
C ILE A 26 -17.03 11.68 4.54
N LEU A 27 -16.01 10.86 4.25
CA LEU A 27 -16.11 9.42 4.29
C LEU A 27 -15.73 8.87 5.67
N PHE A 28 -14.76 9.51 6.32
CA PHE A 28 -14.27 9.08 7.63
C PHE A 28 -13.73 10.27 8.43
N GLN A 29 -13.94 10.26 9.75
CA GLN A 29 -13.51 11.33 10.64
C GLN A 29 -12.58 10.82 11.73
N ASN A 30 -11.72 11.70 12.20
CA ASN A 30 -10.90 11.52 13.39
C ASN A 30 -10.02 10.25 13.35
N LEU A 31 -9.43 9.93 12.18
CA LEU A 31 -8.52 8.82 12.05
C LEU A 31 -7.23 9.07 12.84
N ASN A 32 -6.85 8.09 13.67
CA ASN A 32 -5.62 8.12 14.45
C ASN A 32 -4.95 6.76 14.35
N ILE A 33 -3.90 6.64 13.53
CA ILE A 33 -3.14 5.41 13.29
C ILE A 33 -1.67 5.70 13.07
N SER A 34 -0.84 4.67 13.16
CA SER A 34 0.60 4.82 12.98
C SER A 34 1.27 3.60 12.36
N ALA A 35 2.39 3.85 11.64
CA ALA A 35 3.27 2.81 11.12
C ALA A 35 4.70 2.97 11.65
N ARG A 36 5.38 1.84 11.87
CA ARG A 36 6.80 1.78 12.22
C ARG A 36 7.63 1.38 11.01
N SER A 37 8.92 1.69 11.06
CA SER A 37 9.85 1.28 10.00
C SER A 37 9.89 -0.25 9.85
N GLY A 38 9.83 -0.73 8.62
CA GLY A 38 9.91 -2.16 8.30
C GLY A 38 8.66 -2.96 8.65
N GLU A 39 7.49 -2.31 8.85
CA GLU A 39 6.21 -3.00 9.04
C GLU A 39 5.52 -3.26 7.68
N LEU A 40 4.95 -4.45 7.52
CA LEU A 40 3.95 -4.77 6.51
C LEU A 40 2.56 -4.58 7.12
N ILE A 41 1.79 -3.63 6.59
CA ILE A 41 0.50 -3.23 7.14
C ILE A 41 -0.60 -3.51 6.13
N ALA A 42 -1.61 -4.28 6.52
CA ALA A 42 -2.80 -4.52 5.74
C ALA A 42 -3.93 -3.58 6.15
N LEU A 43 -4.43 -2.78 5.20
CA LEU A 43 -5.62 -1.94 5.38
C LEU A 43 -6.86 -2.72 4.93
N ILE A 44 -7.72 -3.07 5.88
CA ILE A 44 -8.90 -3.90 5.66
C ILE A 44 -10.16 -3.08 5.95
N GLY A 45 -11.21 -3.36 5.22
CA GLY A 45 -12.54 -2.76 5.40
C GLY A 45 -13.44 -3.04 4.20
N LYS A 46 -14.73 -2.75 4.35
CA LYS A 46 -15.73 -2.94 3.29
C LYS A 46 -15.40 -2.14 2.03
N ASN A 47 -15.92 -2.57 0.88
CA ASN A 47 -15.82 -1.78 -0.34
C ASN A 47 -16.54 -0.44 -0.17
N GLY A 48 -15.93 0.63 -0.69
CA GLY A 48 -16.48 1.99 -0.59
C GLY A 48 -16.27 2.70 0.75
N ILE A 49 -15.69 2.05 1.78
CA ILE A 49 -15.50 2.66 3.11
C ILE A 49 -14.47 3.81 3.13
N GLY A 50 -13.63 3.92 2.10
CA GLY A 50 -12.61 4.99 2.01
C GLY A 50 -11.16 4.51 2.04
N LYS A 51 -10.88 3.20 1.90
CA LYS A 51 -9.50 2.65 1.90
C LYS A 51 -8.61 3.37 0.88
N SER A 52 -9.01 3.40 -0.39
CA SER A 52 -8.25 4.07 -1.46
C SER A 52 -8.09 5.57 -1.21
N THR A 53 -9.10 6.22 -0.61
CA THR A 53 -9.02 7.64 -0.22
C THR A 53 -7.97 7.86 0.86
N LEU A 54 -7.93 7.00 1.90
CA LEU A 54 -6.91 7.06 2.94
C LEU A 54 -5.51 6.83 2.35
N LEU A 55 -5.34 5.81 1.50
CA LEU A 55 -4.06 5.52 0.84
C LEU A 55 -3.59 6.68 -0.06
N ARG A 56 -4.51 7.31 -0.82
CA ARG A 56 -4.20 8.51 -1.62
C ARG A 56 -3.82 9.71 -0.77
N ASN A 57 -4.45 9.88 0.40
CA ASN A 57 -4.05 10.93 1.37
C ASN A 57 -2.64 10.66 1.92
N ILE A 58 -2.32 9.41 2.31
CA ILE A 58 -0.98 9.00 2.77
C ILE A 58 0.06 9.24 1.66
N ALA A 59 -0.28 8.91 0.42
CA ALA A 59 0.59 9.10 -0.74
C ALA A 59 0.71 10.57 -1.22
N GLY A 60 0.02 11.52 -0.56
CA GLY A 60 0.02 12.94 -0.94
C GLY A 60 -0.64 13.24 -2.29
N LEU A 61 -1.41 12.29 -2.83
CA LEU A 61 -2.15 12.42 -4.11
C LEU A 61 -3.49 13.09 -3.92
N GLN A 62 -4.01 13.12 -2.71
CA GLN A 62 -5.24 13.79 -2.33
C GLN A 62 -5.05 14.49 -0.98
N ASN A 63 -5.53 15.73 -0.86
CA ASN A 63 -5.48 16.42 0.42
C ASN A 63 -6.57 15.88 1.36
N PRO A 64 -6.27 15.68 2.65
CA PRO A 64 -7.30 15.41 3.63
C PRO A 64 -8.19 16.64 3.84
N ILE A 65 -9.41 16.42 4.33
CA ILE A 65 -10.35 17.51 4.67
C ILE A 65 -9.83 18.24 5.91
N ASN A 66 -9.40 17.49 6.94
CA ASN A 66 -8.83 18.03 8.17
C ASN A 66 -7.76 17.09 8.74
N GLY A 67 -7.04 17.52 9.79
CA GLY A 67 -6.04 16.72 10.47
C GLY A 67 -4.64 16.80 9.85
N LYS A 68 -3.78 15.88 10.28
CA LYS A 68 -2.36 15.87 9.89
C LYS A 68 -1.88 14.47 9.54
N ILE A 69 -0.99 14.41 8.57
CA ILE A 69 -0.18 13.24 8.23
C ILE A 69 1.28 13.63 8.44
N LEU A 70 1.92 12.95 9.36
CA LEU A 70 3.31 13.20 9.74
C LEU A 70 4.18 12.05 9.24
N PHE A 71 5.26 12.38 8.56
CA PHE A 71 6.33 11.45 8.21
C PHE A 71 7.59 11.88 8.95
N PHE A 72 8.17 10.98 9.76
CA PHE A 72 9.32 11.29 10.62
C PHE A 72 9.07 12.57 11.44
N ASP A 73 7.88 12.69 12.07
CA ASP A 73 7.41 13.84 12.85
C ASP A 73 7.31 15.17 12.10
N LYS A 74 7.54 15.19 10.77
CA LYS A 74 7.37 16.36 9.91
C LYS A 74 6.05 16.24 9.12
N ASP A 75 5.22 17.29 9.16
CA ASP A 75 3.95 17.36 8.43
C ASP A 75 4.17 17.20 6.92
N LEU A 76 3.34 16.36 6.27
CA LEU A 76 3.32 16.14 4.82
C LEU A 76 3.33 17.46 4.03
N LYS A 77 2.56 18.46 4.46
CA LYS A 77 2.46 19.77 3.81
C LYS A 77 3.76 20.57 3.78
N LYS A 78 4.74 20.19 4.60
CA LYS A 78 6.06 20.84 4.69
C LYS A 78 7.10 20.22 3.76
N TYR A 79 6.78 19.12 3.07
CA TYR A 79 7.67 18.51 2.08
C TYR A 79 7.44 19.13 0.71
N SER A 80 8.50 19.38 -0.05
CA SER A 80 8.38 19.63 -1.48
C SER A 80 7.93 18.36 -2.19
N ARG A 81 7.32 18.51 -3.38
CA ARG A 81 6.87 17.34 -4.17
C ARG A 81 8.00 16.37 -4.48
N ASN A 82 9.20 16.87 -4.76
CA ASN A 82 10.35 16.04 -5.08
C ASN A 82 10.90 15.31 -3.84
N GLU A 83 11.00 15.99 -2.69
CA GLU A 83 11.37 15.34 -1.43
C GLU A 83 10.39 14.22 -1.08
N PHE A 84 9.09 14.48 -1.21
CA PHE A 84 8.05 13.51 -0.90
C PHE A 84 8.07 12.31 -1.85
N ALA A 85 8.25 12.54 -3.15
CA ALA A 85 8.37 11.48 -4.15
C ALA A 85 9.61 10.57 -3.96
N ARG A 86 10.64 11.02 -3.24
CA ARG A 86 11.78 10.18 -2.83
C ARG A 86 11.55 9.41 -1.53
N MET A 87 10.44 9.67 -0.84
CA MET A 87 10.12 9.08 0.45
C MET A 87 8.97 8.08 0.36
N VAL A 88 7.95 8.38 -0.44
CA VAL A 88 6.74 7.58 -0.59
C VAL A 88 6.50 7.25 -2.05
N SER A 89 6.25 5.98 -2.36
CA SER A 89 5.78 5.51 -3.67
C SER A 89 4.36 4.95 -3.56
N PHE A 90 3.64 4.96 -4.67
CA PHE A 90 2.25 4.54 -4.74
C PHE A 90 1.98 3.68 -5.98
N VAL A 91 1.25 2.58 -5.78
CA VAL A 91 0.68 1.75 -6.84
C VAL A 91 -0.84 1.82 -6.73
N SER A 92 -1.49 2.22 -7.81
CA SER A 92 -2.96 2.17 -7.92
C SER A 92 -3.41 0.83 -8.48
N THR A 93 -4.69 0.52 -8.24
CA THR A 93 -5.39 -0.61 -8.88
C THR A 93 -5.61 -0.40 -10.38
N GLU A 94 -5.42 0.82 -10.89
CA GLU A 94 -5.66 1.14 -12.30
C GLU A 94 -4.63 0.46 -13.20
N ILE A 95 -5.13 -0.25 -14.19
CA ILE A 95 -4.29 -0.89 -15.21
C ILE A 95 -3.71 0.20 -16.11
N ILE A 96 -2.39 0.30 -16.14
CA ILE A 96 -1.70 1.22 -17.04
C ILE A 96 -1.66 0.57 -18.44
N ASN A 97 -2.53 1.04 -19.34
CA ASN A 97 -2.47 0.70 -20.75
C ASN A 97 -1.54 1.67 -21.46
N VAL A 98 -0.29 1.28 -21.67
CA VAL A 98 0.68 2.05 -22.43
C VAL A 98 1.12 1.21 -23.64
N SER A 99 0.84 1.69 -24.85
CA SER A 99 1.30 1.05 -26.07
C SER A 99 2.82 1.26 -26.24
N ASN A 100 3.52 0.21 -26.67
CA ASN A 100 4.94 0.23 -27.04
C ASN A 100 5.92 0.59 -25.89
N LEU A 101 5.61 0.24 -24.65
CA LEU A 101 6.53 0.40 -23.52
C LEU A 101 7.09 -0.97 -23.13
N SER A 102 8.42 -1.08 -23.02
CA SER A 102 9.04 -2.30 -22.48
C SER A 102 8.88 -2.36 -20.96
N VAL A 103 9.02 -3.58 -20.41
CA VAL A 103 9.03 -3.79 -18.94
C VAL A 103 10.16 -2.98 -18.29
N SER A 104 11.35 -2.96 -18.89
CA SER A 104 12.50 -2.18 -18.37
C SER A 104 12.21 -0.68 -18.39
N ASP A 105 11.59 -0.16 -19.45
CA ASP A 105 11.25 1.27 -19.52
C ASP A 105 10.22 1.65 -18.47
N LEU A 106 9.18 0.82 -18.28
CA LEU A 106 8.16 1.06 -17.25
C LEU A 106 8.78 1.12 -15.85
N VAL A 107 9.71 0.21 -15.53
CA VAL A 107 10.39 0.20 -14.23
C VAL A 107 11.32 1.40 -14.10
N ALA A 108 12.02 1.79 -15.17
CA ALA A 108 12.89 2.95 -15.18
C ALA A 108 12.15 4.27 -14.94
N LEU A 109 10.85 4.37 -15.27
CA LEU A 109 10.02 5.52 -14.88
C LEU A 109 9.97 5.74 -13.36
N GLY A 110 10.18 4.69 -12.54
CA GLY A 110 10.32 4.82 -11.10
C GLY A 110 11.47 5.74 -10.68
N ARG A 111 12.50 5.89 -11.52
CA ARG A 111 13.65 6.76 -11.25
C ARG A 111 13.38 8.24 -11.49
N PHE A 112 12.21 8.61 -12.03
CA PHE A 112 11.90 10.00 -12.40
C PHE A 112 12.19 11.03 -11.28
N PRO A 113 11.89 10.79 -9.98
CA PRO A 113 12.22 11.72 -8.90
C PRO A 113 13.73 11.94 -8.69
N HIS A 114 14.58 11.09 -9.26
CA HIS A 114 16.05 11.13 -9.15
C HIS A 114 16.72 11.70 -10.40
N THR A 115 15.97 11.90 -11.49
CA THR A 115 16.50 12.46 -12.74
C THR A 115 16.59 13.98 -12.69
N ASN A 116 17.30 14.55 -13.69
CA ASN A 116 17.32 16.00 -13.91
C ASN A 116 16.03 16.48 -14.63
N TRP A 117 15.94 17.78 -14.90
CA TRP A 117 14.81 18.38 -15.61
C TRP A 117 14.49 17.73 -16.96
N PHE A 118 15.49 17.21 -17.66
CA PHE A 118 15.32 16.53 -18.95
C PHE A 118 14.90 15.05 -18.82
N GLY A 119 14.72 14.51 -17.62
CA GLY A 119 14.36 13.11 -17.40
C GLY A 119 15.45 12.11 -17.81
N LYS A 120 16.70 12.56 -18.02
CA LYS A 120 17.80 11.69 -18.49
C LYS A 120 18.23 10.75 -17.38
N LEU A 121 18.13 9.45 -17.66
CA LEU A 121 18.61 8.38 -16.78
C LEU A 121 20.15 8.32 -16.83
N LYS A 122 20.75 8.12 -15.68
CA LYS A 122 22.19 7.84 -15.51
C LYS A 122 22.40 6.33 -15.34
N SER A 123 23.65 5.88 -15.44
CA SER A 123 24.00 4.47 -15.22
C SER A 123 23.51 3.93 -13.86
N ASN A 124 23.56 4.75 -12.82
CA ASN A 124 23.05 4.39 -11.49
C ASN A 124 21.50 4.21 -11.48
N ASP A 125 20.76 4.97 -12.28
CA ASP A 125 19.31 4.84 -12.38
C ASP A 125 18.94 3.53 -13.11
N ILE A 126 19.70 3.17 -14.15
CA ILE A 126 19.54 1.90 -14.88
C ILE A 126 19.82 0.74 -13.92
N PHE A 127 20.91 0.80 -13.14
CA PHE A 127 21.24 -0.22 -12.16
C PHE A 127 20.12 -0.43 -11.12
N HIS A 128 19.50 0.66 -10.61
CA HIS A 128 18.36 0.55 -9.68
C HIS A 128 17.15 -0.11 -10.34
N ALA A 129 16.86 0.18 -11.60
CA ALA A 129 15.76 -0.42 -12.33
C ALA A 129 15.99 -1.92 -12.58
N GLU A 130 17.20 -2.31 -12.98
CA GLU A 130 17.59 -3.71 -13.18
C GLU A 130 17.54 -4.51 -11.88
N LYS A 131 18.10 -3.97 -10.79
CA LYS A 131 18.02 -4.57 -9.46
C LYS A 131 16.56 -4.75 -9.00
N ALA A 132 15.72 -3.77 -9.25
CA ALA A 132 14.30 -3.85 -8.90
C ALA A 132 13.59 -4.97 -9.68
N LEU A 133 13.89 -5.16 -10.97
CA LEU A 133 13.38 -6.28 -11.77
C LEU A 133 13.86 -7.63 -11.25
N GLU A 134 15.12 -7.72 -10.84
CA GLU A 134 15.68 -8.94 -10.23
C GLU A 134 14.94 -9.30 -8.93
N MET A 135 14.71 -8.33 -8.05
CA MET A 135 14.03 -8.54 -6.75
C MET A 135 12.61 -9.10 -6.90
N VAL A 136 11.93 -8.83 -8.01
CA VAL A 136 10.58 -9.35 -8.28
C VAL A 136 10.57 -10.55 -9.24
N GLY A 137 11.75 -11.03 -9.68
CA GLY A 137 11.87 -12.18 -10.57
C GLY A 137 11.47 -11.89 -12.03
N MET A 138 11.59 -10.63 -12.49
CA MET A 138 11.12 -10.22 -13.83
C MET A 138 12.25 -9.86 -14.81
N ASN A 139 13.51 -10.18 -14.51
CA ASN A 139 14.66 -9.87 -15.36
C ASN A 139 14.53 -10.41 -16.79
N SER A 140 14.10 -11.66 -16.94
CA SER A 140 13.94 -12.30 -18.27
C SER A 140 12.85 -11.66 -19.14
N PHE A 141 12.00 -10.83 -18.54
CA PHE A 141 10.92 -10.12 -19.22
C PHE A 141 11.26 -8.66 -19.55
N SER A 142 12.46 -8.19 -19.22
CA SER A 142 12.87 -6.77 -19.33
C SER A 142 12.60 -6.15 -20.69
N GLN A 143 12.81 -6.91 -21.78
CA GLN A 143 12.62 -6.45 -23.16
C GLN A 143 11.23 -6.71 -23.73
N LYS A 144 10.35 -7.46 -23.00
CA LYS A 144 8.98 -7.67 -23.45
C LYS A 144 8.16 -6.40 -23.35
N ASN A 145 7.17 -6.28 -24.23
CA ASN A 145 6.16 -5.23 -24.10
C ASN A 145 5.27 -5.50 -22.88
N VAL A 146 4.91 -4.45 -22.18
CA VAL A 146 4.02 -4.55 -20.97
C VAL A 146 2.67 -5.19 -21.28
N ASN A 147 2.21 -5.11 -22.53
CA ASN A 147 0.95 -5.73 -22.95
C ASN A 147 1.08 -7.23 -23.28
N GLU A 148 2.30 -7.78 -23.31
CA GLU A 148 2.59 -9.19 -23.62
C GLU A 148 2.79 -10.04 -22.35
N ILE A 149 2.64 -9.46 -21.18
CA ILE A 149 2.80 -10.14 -19.89
C ILE A 149 1.44 -10.33 -19.21
N SER A 150 1.33 -11.37 -18.38
CA SER A 150 0.13 -11.67 -17.59
C SER A 150 -0.14 -10.58 -16.54
N ASP A 151 -1.35 -10.57 -15.97
CA ASP A 151 -1.71 -9.61 -14.92
C ASP A 151 -0.86 -9.78 -13.66
N GLY A 152 -0.50 -11.02 -13.27
CA GLY A 152 0.41 -11.28 -12.16
C GLY A 152 1.83 -10.76 -12.42
N GLU A 153 2.36 -10.99 -13.62
CA GLU A 153 3.66 -10.45 -14.05
C GLU A 153 3.63 -8.92 -14.11
N ARG A 154 2.53 -8.33 -14.62
CA ARG A 154 2.34 -6.88 -14.65
C ARG A 154 2.33 -6.29 -13.24
N GLN A 155 1.68 -6.95 -12.28
CA GLN A 155 1.69 -6.51 -10.89
C GLN A 155 3.10 -6.55 -10.28
N ARG A 156 3.90 -7.59 -10.57
CA ARG A 156 5.31 -7.65 -10.18
C ARG A 156 6.12 -6.50 -10.79
N VAL A 157 5.89 -6.17 -12.05
CA VAL A 157 6.54 -5.03 -12.73
C VAL A 157 6.15 -3.69 -12.07
N MET A 158 4.89 -3.51 -11.68
CA MET A 158 4.45 -2.32 -10.95
C MET A 158 5.11 -2.21 -9.58
N ILE A 159 5.30 -3.32 -8.87
CA ILE A 159 6.08 -3.35 -7.62
C ILE A 159 7.55 -3.02 -7.91
N ALA A 160 8.17 -3.60 -8.96
CA ALA A 160 9.54 -3.27 -9.37
C ALA A 160 9.71 -1.76 -9.64
N ARG A 161 8.75 -1.12 -10.29
CA ARG A 161 8.75 0.32 -10.52
C ARG A 161 8.82 1.11 -9.20
N THR A 162 8.08 0.70 -8.17
CA THR A 162 8.15 1.36 -6.86
C THR A 162 9.46 1.09 -6.13
N LEU A 163 10.03 -0.11 -6.31
CA LEU A 163 11.35 -0.43 -5.77
C LEU A 163 12.45 0.38 -6.45
N ALA A 164 12.37 0.56 -7.79
CA ALA A 164 13.29 1.42 -8.53
C ALA A 164 13.21 2.87 -8.07
N GLN A 165 12.07 3.36 -7.61
CA GLN A 165 11.91 4.69 -7.01
C GLN A 165 12.71 4.84 -5.70
N ASP A 166 13.08 3.74 -5.06
CA ASP A 166 13.92 3.64 -3.86
C ASP A 166 13.39 4.47 -2.68
N THR A 167 12.11 4.31 -2.40
CA THR A 167 11.43 4.97 -1.28
C THR A 167 11.49 4.13 0.00
N ARG A 168 11.30 4.77 1.15
CA ARG A 168 11.21 4.09 2.45
C ARG A 168 9.81 3.54 2.71
N ILE A 169 8.79 4.16 2.12
CA ILE A 169 7.39 3.79 2.30
C ILE A 169 6.80 3.47 0.93
N ILE A 170 6.13 2.32 0.85
CA ILE A 170 5.42 1.85 -0.34
C ILE A 170 3.95 1.71 0.02
N VAL A 171 3.08 2.36 -0.74
CA VAL A 171 1.63 2.31 -0.57
C VAL A 171 1.03 1.63 -1.80
N LEU A 172 0.22 0.57 -1.58
CA LEU A 172 -0.40 -0.18 -2.67
C LEU A 172 -1.92 -0.27 -2.44
N ASP A 173 -2.66 0.16 -3.45
CA ASP A 173 -4.12 0.06 -3.42
C ASP A 173 -4.55 -1.21 -4.14
N GLU A 174 -5.04 -2.20 -3.38
CA GLU A 174 -5.48 -3.53 -3.83
C GLU A 174 -4.48 -4.24 -4.78
N PRO A 175 -3.21 -4.45 -4.37
CA PRO A 175 -2.19 -5.02 -5.25
C PRO A 175 -2.45 -6.46 -5.70
N THR A 176 -3.45 -7.11 -5.14
CA THR A 176 -3.84 -8.49 -5.46
C THR A 176 -5.18 -8.58 -6.19
N ALA A 177 -5.76 -7.43 -6.58
CA ALA A 177 -6.99 -7.41 -7.36
C ALA A 177 -6.80 -8.16 -8.70
N PHE A 178 -7.83 -8.90 -9.10
CA PHE A 178 -7.87 -9.67 -10.36
C PHE A 178 -6.86 -10.82 -10.48
N LEU A 179 -6.08 -11.12 -9.44
CA LEU A 179 -5.16 -12.25 -9.42
C LEU A 179 -5.87 -13.51 -8.91
N ASP A 180 -5.44 -14.66 -9.41
CA ASP A 180 -5.82 -15.97 -8.86
C ASP A 180 -5.15 -16.20 -7.49
N LEU A 181 -5.60 -17.20 -6.76
CA LEU A 181 -5.17 -17.44 -5.39
C LEU A 181 -3.66 -17.62 -5.23
N PRO A 182 -2.96 -18.45 -6.05
CA PRO A 182 -1.50 -18.58 -5.93
C PRO A 182 -0.77 -17.25 -6.12
N ASN A 183 -1.10 -16.49 -7.17
CA ASN A 183 -0.47 -15.22 -7.46
C ASN A 183 -0.72 -14.17 -6.35
N LYS A 184 -1.91 -14.17 -5.72
CA LYS A 184 -2.18 -13.30 -4.56
C LYS A 184 -1.19 -13.55 -3.42
N TYR A 185 -1.03 -14.83 -3.03
CA TYR A 185 -0.10 -15.19 -1.96
C TYR A 185 1.34 -14.85 -2.31
N GLU A 186 1.78 -15.14 -3.55
CA GLU A 186 3.12 -14.81 -4.00
C GLU A 186 3.42 -13.31 -3.95
N ILE A 187 2.47 -12.47 -4.36
CA ILE A 187 2.63 -11.02 -4.30
C ILE A 187 2.74 -10.55 -2.84
N VAL A 188 1.85 -11.00 -1.94
CA VAL A 188 1.89 -10.51 -0.55
C VAL A 188 3.12 -11.08 0.19
N HIS A 189 3.51 -12.32 -0.09
CA HIS A 189 4.76 -12.88 0.41
C HIS A 189 5.99 -12.09 -0.06
N LEU A 190 6.02 -11.67 -1.33
CA LEU A 190 7.05 -10.76 -1.85
C LEU A 190 7.06 -9.44 -1.06
N LEU A 191 5.91 -8.83 -0.81
CA LEU A 191 5.81 -7.60 -0.01
C LEU A 191 6.34 -7.81 1.42
N ASN A 192 6.05 -8.95 2.03
CA ASN A 192 6.57 -9.32 3.36
C ASN A 192 8.10 -9.42 3.32
N GLN A 193 8.67 -10.13 2.34
CA GLN A 193 10.12 -10.23 2.18
C GLN A 193 10.79 -8.87 2.00
N LEU A 194 10.22 -7.98 1.18
CA LEU A 194 10.71 -6.62 0.97
C LEU A 194 10.67 -5.78 2.25
N SER A 195 9.61 -5.92 3.03
CA SER A 195 9.47 -5.25 4.32
C SER A 195 10.60 -5.68 5.27
N LYS A 196 10.89 -6.98 5.36
CA LYS A 196 11.87 -7.54 6.30
C LYS A 196 13.32 -7.36 5.84
N LYS A 197 13.62 -7.70 4.57
CA LYS A 197 15.00 -7.71 4.05
C LYS A 197 15.48 -6.32 3.67
N GLU A 198 14.61 -5.48 3.10
CA GLU A 198 14.96 -4.14 2.61
C GLU A 198 14.52 -3.02 3.59
N ASN A 199 13.96 -3.40 4.74
CA ASN A 199 13.45 -2.47 5.77
C ASN A 199 12.47 -1.43 5.20
N LYS A 200 11.65 -1.84 4.21
CA LYS A 200 10.62 -0.99 3.61
C LYS A 200 9.35 -1.05 4.47
N THR A 201 8.75 0.09 4.75
CA THR A 201 7.41 0.12 5.35
C THR A 201 6.39 0.02 4.23
N ILE A 202 5.55 -1.00 4.27
CA ILE A 202 4.61 -1.29 3.21
C ILE A 202 3.19 -1.25 3.74
N ILE A 203 2.34 -0.45 3.10
CA ILE A 203 0.92 -0.34 3.44
C ILE A 203 0.12 -0.77 2.21
N PHE A 204 -0.67 -1.81 2.32
CA PHE A 204 -1.50 -2.28 1.21
C PHE A 204 -2.95 -2.46 1.62
N SER A 205 -3.89 -2.09 0.75
CA SER A 205 -5.29 -2.42 0.95
C SER A 205 -5.61 -3.80 0.40
N THR A 206 -6.49 -4.51 1.08
CA THR A 206 -7.01 -5.79 0.62
C THR A 206 -8.41 -6.04 1.21
N HIS A 207 -9.18 -6.86 0.52
CA HIS A 207 -10.43 -7.44 1.03
C HIS A 207 -10.25 -8.91 1.45
N ASP A 208 -9.05 -9.48 1.24
CA ASP A 208 -8.71 -10.85 1.60
C ASP A 208 -8.15 -10.91 3.02
N LEU A 209 -9.02 -11.27 3.97
CA LEU A 209 -8.68 -11.33 5.38
C LEU A 209 -7.67 -12.43 5.69
N ASN A 210 -7.74 -13.58 5.00
CA ASN A 210 -6.84 -14.69 5.27
C ASN A 210 -5.39 -14.30 4.95
N ILE A 211 -5.18 -13.64 3.81
CA ILE A 211 -3.87 -13.14 3.41
C ILE A 211 -3.36 -12.09 4.41
N ALA A 212 -4.22 -11.18 4.83
CA ALA A 212 -3.82 -10.14 5.77
C ALA A 212 -3.44 -10.71 7.15
N ILE A 213 -4.19 -11.70 7.65
CA ILE A 213 -3.92 -12.36 8.92
C ILE A 213 -2.59 -13.13 8.88
N GLN A 214 -2.28 -13.78 7.77
CA GLN A 214 -1.11 -14.64 7.65
C GLN A 214 0.19 -13.88 7.39
N GLU A 215 0.12 -12.78 6.64
CA GLU A 215 1.31 -12.13 6.11
C GLU A 215 1.63 -10.77 6.74
N ALA A 216 0.63 -10.04 7.26
CA ALA A 216 0.85 -8.68 7.77
C ALA A 216 1.37 -8.68 9.22
N ASP A 217 2.24 -7.72 9.53
CA ASP A 217 2.67 -7.46 10.93
C ASP A 217 1.60 -6.71 11.71
N LYS A 218 0.80 -5.91 11.01
CA LYS A 218 -0.25 -5.08 11.58
C LYS A 218 -1.42 -4.98 10.63
N ILE A 219 -2.61 -4.94 11.19
CA ILE A 219 -3.85 -4.67 10.46
C ILE A 219 -4.37 -3.29 10.88
N TRP A 220 -4.74 -2.48 9.90
CA TRP A 220 -5.61 -1.33 10.05
C TRP A 220 -7.01 -1.70 9.61
N LEU A 221 -7.90 -1.87 10.56
CA LEU A 221 -9.27 -2.31 10.35
C LEU A 221 -10.18 -1.10 10.27
N MET A 222 -10.65 -0.74 9.06
CA MET A 222 -11.63 0.32 8.85
C MET A 222 -13.04 -0.23 9.00
N LEU A 223 -13.75 0.27 10.00
CA LEU A 223 -15.19 0.00 10.28
C LEU A 223 -16.00 1.26 9.95
N ASP A 224 -17.33 1.18 10.01
CA ASP A 224 -18.20 2.30 9.58
C ASP A 224 -17.88 3.65 10.28
N ASN A 225 -17.40 3.64 11.54
CA ASN A 225 -17.15 4.87 12.32
C ASN A 225 -15.81 4.89 13.06
N GLU A 226 -15.02 3.82 12.97
CA GLU A 226 -13.75 3.72 13.68
C GLU A 226 -12.70 3.00 12.85
N ILE A 227 -11.43 3.31 13.10
CA ILE A 227 -10.31 2.50 12.64
C ILE A 227 -9.61 1.90 13.86
N ILE A 228 -9.34 0.60 13.80
CA ILE A 228 -8.66 -0.13 14.86
C ILE A 228 -7.34 -0.63 14.28
N GLU A 229 -6.23 -0.40 15.00
CA GLU A 229 -4.93 -0.95 14.64
C GLU A 229 -4.48 -1.99 15.65
N GLY A 230 -3.90 -3.10 15.18
CA GLY A 230 -3.36 -4.16 16.04
C GLY A 230 -2.61 -5.23 15.24
N ALA A 231 -1.86 -6.07 15.96
CA ALA A 231 -1.33 -7.28 15.37
C ALA A 231 -2.49 -8.24 15.02
N PRO A 232 -2.36 -9.07 13.96
CA PRO A 232 -3.41 -10.02 13.60
C PRO A 232 -3.87 -10.87 14.76
N GLU A 233 -2.94 -11.39 15.56
CA GLU A 233 -3.22 -12.25 16.72
C GLU A 233 -4.06 -11.52 17.78
N ASP A 234 -3.73 -10.27 18.08
CA ASP A 234 -4.45 -9.46 19.06
C ASP A 234 -5.90 -9.19 18.62
N LEU A 235 -6.10 -8.90 17.32
CA LEU A 235 -7.41 -8.67 16.74
C LEU A 235 -8.27 -9.94 16.68
N ILE A 236 -7.65 -11.12 16.53
CA ILE A 236 -8.32 -12.42 16.60
C ILE A 236 -8.72 -12.72 18.05
N LEU A 237 -7.79 -12.59 18.99
CA LEU A 237 -8.02 -12.90 20.40
C LEU A 237 -9.12 -12.02 21.03
N SER A 238 -9.11 -10.74 20.69
CA SER A 238 -10.13 -9.77 21.13
C SER A 238 -11.46 -9.86 20.36
N GLU A 239 -11.58 -10.78 19.40
CA GLU A 239 -12.73 -10.92 18.52
C GLU A 239 -13.06 -9.64 17.69
N THR A 240 -12.13 -8.68 17.64
CA THR A 240 -12.31 -7.41 16.93
C THR A 240 -12.53 -7.61 15.43
N LEU A 241 -11.92 -8.63 14.83
CA LEU A 241 -12.15 -8.97 13.42
C LEU A 241 -13.62 -9.27 13.11
N ASN A 242 -14.39 -9.79 14.07
CA ASN A 242 -15.80 -10.07 13.89
C ASN A 242 -16.67 -8.82 13.67
N LYS A 243 -16.20 -7.64 14.05
CA LYS A 243 -16.90 -6.37 13.79
C LYS A 243 -17.10 -6.11 12.29
N ILE A 244 -16.22 -6.61 11.40
CA ILE A 244 -16.43 -6.51 9.95
C ILE A 244 -17.75 -7.19 9.52
N PHE A 245 -18.12 -8.23 10.25
CA PHE A 245 -19.23 -9.12 9.92
C PHE A 245 -20.49 -8.89 10.74
N GLU A 246 -20.57 -7.81 11.55
CA GLU A 246 -21.74 -7.53 12.41
C GLU A 246 -23.06 -7.49 11.66
N LYS A 247 -23.03 -6.99 10.40
CA LYS A 247 -24.21 -6.93 9.51
C LYS A 247 -24.36 -8.14 8.59
N SER A 248 -23.62 -9.21 8.82
CA SER A 248 -23.65 -10.43 8.01
C SER A 248 -23.80 -11.67 8.90
N ASN A 249 -24.16 -12.79 8.29
CA ASN A 249 -24.21 -14.09 8.97
C ASN A 249 -22.84 -14.78 9.03
N LEU A 250 -21.72 -14.04 8.87
CA LEU A 250 -20.36 -14.56 8.97
C LEU A 250 -19.77 -14.25 10.35
N SER A 251 -18.89 -15.13 10.81
CA SER A 251 -18.01 -14.90 11.97
C SER A 251 -16.68 -15.59 11.74
N PHE A 252 -15.63 -15.09 12.33
CA PHE A 252 -14.31 -15.73 12.36
C PHE A 252 -14.26 -16.70 13.54
N ASP A 253 -14.01 -17.98 13.25
CA ASP A 253 -13.80 -19.02 14.27
C ASP A 253 -12.31 -19.06 14.65
N LYS A 254 -11.98 -18.47 15.80
CA LYS A 254 -10.60 -18.38 16.28
C LYS A 254 -9.93 -19.73 16.59
N ILE A 255 -10.73 -20.79 16.84
CA ILE A 255 -10.20 -22.13 17.12
C ILE A 255 -9.75 -22.80 15.82
N LYS A 256 -10.51 -22.60 14.76
CA LYS A 256 -10.25 -23.21 13.44
C LYS A 256 -9.48 -22.28 12.50
N GLY A 257 -9.35 -21.00 12.84
CA GLY A 257 -8.67 -20.00 12.02
C GLY A 257 -9.39 -19.71 10.69
N ASP A 258 -10.73 -19.88 10.65
CA ASP A 258 -11.50 -19.80 9.40
C ASP A 258 -12.83 -19.05 9.59
N PHE A 259 -13.43 -18.63 8.46
CA PHE A 259 -14.73 -17.94 8.45
C PHE A 259 -15.88 -18.91 8.35
N ARG A 260 -16.94 -18.68 9.13
CA ARG A 260 -18.12 -19.54 9.19
C ARG A 260 -19.41 -18.76 9.18
N MET A 261 -20.44 -19.39 8.61
CA MET A 261 -21.82 -18.93 8.76
C MET A 261 -22.24 -19.11 10.23
N LYS A 262 -22.78 -18.05 10.84
CA LYS A 262 -23.47 -18.13 12.13
C LYS A 262 -24.65 -19.09 11.98
N ARG A 263 -24.72 -20.08 12.83
CA ARG A 263 -25.85 -21.00 12.90
C ARG A 263 -27.01 -20.40 13.67
#